data_69d6efe83bbab123d255335bdcfa0a2b
#
_entry.id   69d6efe83bbab123d255335bdcfa0a2b
#
_cell.length_a   1.000
_cell.length_b   1.000
_cell.length_c   1.000
_cell.angle_alpha   90.00
_cell.angle_beta   90.00
_cell.angle_gamma   90.00
#
_symmetry.space_group_name_H-M   'P 1'
#
loop_
_entity.id
_entity.type
_entity.pdbx_description
1 polymer ?
#
loop_
_entity_poly.entity_id
_entity_poly.type
_entity_poly.pdbx_seq_one_letter_code
_entity_poly.pdbx_strand_id
1 'polypeptide(L)'
;MPQLNENFLKLEKNYLFINIAKKVKAFTEAHPDADIIRMGIGDVTQPIAKCVVEAMKKGADEMGVKETFKGYEDSGTGYDFLKDAISGYYKSFGVEVKADEIRVNDGAKSDCGNIVDIFGDDNVVLITDPAYPVYVDTNRMNGRKVIFADSNEENGFAAMPDENVHADLIYLCSPNNPT
;
A
#
# COMPACT_ATOMS: atom_id res chain seq x y z
N MET A 1 20.09 -10.23 26.54
CA MET A 1 18.63 -10.02 26.43
C MET A 1 18.39 -9.25 25.12
N PRO A 2 17.34 -9.55 24.36
CA PRO A 2 17.06 -8.78 23.15
C PRO A 2 16.75 -7.33 23.50
N GLN A 3 17.22 -6.42 22.67
CA GLN A 3 16.96 -4.99 22.82
C GLN A 3 15.85 -4.58 21.84
N LEU A 4 15.03 -3.64 22.25
CA LEU A 4 13.99 -3.06 21.39
C LEU A 4 14.65 -2.17 20.34
N ASN A 5 14.15 -2.22 19.10
CA ASN A 5 14.51 -1.23 18.11
C ASN A 5 13.89 0.12 18.49
N GLU A 6 14.73 1.05 18.96
CA GLU A 6 14.30 2.35 19.48
C GLU A 6 13.63 3.23 18.42
N ASN A 7 13.79 2.92 17.12
CA ASN A 7 13.11 3.65 16.06
C ASN A 7 11.58 3.52 16.15
N PHE A 8 11.07 2.43 16.74
CA PHE A 8 9.64 2.30 17.00
C PHE A 8 9.09 3.34 17.97
N LEU A 9 9.94 3.91 18.81
CA LEU A 9 9.55 5.00 19.71
C LEU A 9 9.36 6.35 19.00
N LYS A 10 9.84 6.46 17.76
CA LYS A 10 9.69 7.64 16.89
C LYS A 10 8.36 7.67 16.14
N LEU A 11 7.60 6.56 16.17
CA LEU A 11 6.30 6.47 15.52
C LEU A 11 5.25 7.27 16.28
N GLU A 12 4.25 7.77 15.55
CA GLU A 12 3.08 8.41 16.16
C GLU A 12 2.39 7.44 17.12
N LYS A 13 2.20 7.86 18.37
CA LYS A 13 1.62 7.01 19.43
C LYS A 13 0.17 6.59 19.17
N ASN A 14 -0.50 7.29 18.27
CA ASN A 14 -1.90 7.05 17.95
C ASN A 14 -2.08 6.93 16.44
N TYR A 15 -2.35 5.72 15.99
CA TYR A 15 -2.69 5.48 14.61
C TYR A 15 -3.95 6.27 14.21
N LEU A 16 -3.86 7.09 13.17
CA LEU A 16 -4.88 8.05 12.74
C LEU A 16 -6.30 7.46 12.72
N PHE A 17 -6.46 6.28 12.11
CA PHE A 17 -7.77 5.65 11.95
C PHE A 17 -8.40 5.22 13.29
N ILE A 18 -7.60 4.81 14.27
CA ILE A 18 -8.09 4.48 15.62
C ILE A 18 -8.64 5.74 16.30
N ASN A 19 -7.96 6.87 16.15
CA ASN A 19 -8.41 8.13 16.71
C ASN A 19 -9.70 8.64 16.05
N ILE A 20 -9.80 8.53 14.73
CA ILE A 20 -11.02 8.87 13.98
C ILE A 20 -12.18 7.99 14.47
N ALA A 21 -11.99 6.67 14.56
CA ALA A 21 -13.01 5.75 15.03
C ALA A 21 -13.52 6.09 16.44
N LYS A 22 -12.61 6.44 17.37
CA LYS A 22 -12.96 6.88 18.72
C LYS A 22 -13.78 8.18 18.70
N LYS A 23 -13.39 9.17 17.90
CA LYS A 23 -14.11 10.44 17.76
C LYS A 23 -15.49 10.25 17.17
N VAL A 24 -15.62 9.43 16.12
CA VAL A 24 -16.91 9.10 15.50
C VAL A 24 -17.82 8.41 16.51
N LYS A 25 -17.30 7.43 17.26
CA LYS A 25 -18.08 6.75 18.31
C LYS A 25 -18.60 7.72 19.36
N ALA A 26 -17.72 8.55 19.92
CA ALA A 26 -18.09 9.54 20.93
C ALA A 26 -19.12 10.55 20.40
N PHE A 27 -18.99 10.99 19.14
CA PHE A 27 -19.97 11.88 18.51
C PHE A 27 -21.32 11.22 18.33
N THR A 28 -21.34 9.96 17.87
CA THR A 28 -22.59 9.17 17.68
C THR A 28 -23.31 8.98 19.02
N GLU A 29 -22.56 8.70 20.09
CA GLU A 29 -23.15 8.54 21.45
C GLU A 29 -23.73 9.84 21.98
N ALA A 30 -23.10 10.98 21.69
CA ALA A 30 -23.57 12.30 22.11
C ALA A 30 -24.73 12.84 21.26
N HIS A 31 -24.89 12.35 20.02
CA HIS A 31 -25.87 12.82 19.05
C HIS A 31 -26.57 11.64 18.37
N PRO A 32 -27.43 10.89 19.08
CA PRO A 32 -28.01 9.64 18.57
C PRO A 32 -28.92 9.82 17.34
N ASP A 33 -29.46 11.03 17.16
CA ASP A 33 -30.34 11.35 16.03
C ASP A 33 -29.60 11.96 14.83
N ALA A 34 -28.25 12.10 14.91
CA ALA A 34 -27.47 12.68 13.83
C ALA A 34 -27.27 11.67 12.68
N ASP A 35 -27.60 12.10 11.46
CA ASP A 35 -27.21 11.35 10.25
C ASP A 35 -25.75 11.62 9.93
N ILE A 36 -24.90 10.60 10.10
CA ILE A 36 -23.45 10.72 9.99
C ILE A 36 -22.98 10.18 8.64
N ILE A 37 -22.50 11.07 7.78
CA ILE A 37 -21.82 10.70 6.54
C ILE A 37 -20.35 10.43 6.84
N ARG A 38 -19.91 9.18 6.69
CA ARG A 38 -18.55 8.74 6.96
C ARG A 38 -17.69 8.90 5.71
N MET A 39 -16.76 9.85 5.74
CA MET A 39 -15.83 10.13 4.64
C MET A 39 -14.34 9.92 5.05
N GLY A 40 -14.09 9.24 6.16
CA GLY A 40 -12.74 9.13 6.76
C GLY A 40 -11.88 8.01 6.21
N ILE A 41 -12.47 7.00 5.58
CA ILE A 41 -11.75 5.87 4.99
C ILE A 41 -12.37 5.57 3.63
N GLY A 42 -11.54 5.55 2.58
CA GLY A 42 -11.94 5.01 1.29
C GLY A 42 -12.05 3.49 1.39
N ASP A 43 -13.27 2.97 1.31
CA ASP A 43 -13.53 1.53 1.36
C ASP A 43 -14.30 1.08 0.12
N VAL A 44 -14.20 -0.20 -0.18
CA VAL A 44 -14.96 -0.82 -1.27
C VAL A 44 -16.42 -0.93 -0.85
N THR A 45 -17.30 -0.18 -1.51
CA THR A 45 -18.73 -0.14 -1.19
C THR A 45 -19.59 -1.03 -2.08
N GLN A 46 -19.01 -1.58 -3.14
CA GLN A 46 -19.70 -2.44 -4.10
C GLN A 46 -19.20 -3.88 -4.01
N PRO A 47 -20.09 -4.87 -4.18
CA PRO A 47 -19.67 -6.26 -4.30
C PRO A 47 -18.70 -6.45 -5.45
N ILE A 48 -17.79 -7.41 -5.31
CA ILE A 48 -16.88 -7.79 -6.40
C ILE A 48 -17.65 -8.35 -7.60
N ALA A 49 -17.11 -8.16 -8.79
CA ALA A 49 -17.76 -8.60 -10.02
C ALA A 49 -18.03 -10.11 -10.02
N LYS A 50 -19.15 -10.53 -10.62
CA LYS A 50 -19.57 -11.93 -10.66
C LYS A 50 -18.50 -12.85 -11.29
N CYS A 51 -17.82 -12.40 -12.35
CA CYS A 51 -16.74 -13.16 -12.98
C CYS A 51 -15.56 -13.42 -12.02
N VAL A 52 -15.26 -12.49 -11.11
CA VAL A 52 -14.22 -12.67 -10.09
C VAL A 52 -14.66 -13.72 -9.07
N VAL A 53 -15.92 -13.67 -8.60
CA VAL A 53 -16.46 -14.68 -7.69
C VAL A 53 -16.43 -16.08 -8.31
N GLU A 54 -16.78 -16.19 -9.59
CA GLU A 54 -16.74 -17.46 -10.31
C GLU A 54 -15.31 -17.98 -10.47
N ALA A 55 -14.35 -17.11 -10.79
CA ALA A 55 -12.94 -17.46 -10.86
C ALA A 55 -12.38 -17.93 -9.51
N MET A 56 -12.76 -17.28 -8.42
CA MET A 56 -12.36 -17.70 -7.06
C MET A 56 -12.91 -19.09 -6.71
N LYS A 57 -14.18 -19.36 -7.03
CA LYS A 57 -14.79 -20.69 -6.81
C LYS A 57 -14.06 -21.75 -7.62
N LYS A 58 -13.82 -21.48 -8.92
CA LYS A 58 -13.07 -22.40 -9.77
C LYS A 58 -11.67 -22.66 -9.23
N GLY A 59 -10.97 -21.62 -8.76
CA GLY A 59 -9.65 -21.77 -8.14
C GLY A 59 -9.69 -22.65 -6.88
N ALA A 60 -10.73 -22.51 -6.06
CA ALA A 60 -10.92 -23.36 -4.89
C ALA A 60 -11.19 -24.84 -5.28
N ASP A 61 -12.02 -25.07 -6.29
CA ASP A 61 -12.29 -26.41 -6.81
C ASP A 61 -11.01 -27.07 -7.37
N GLU A 62 -10.21 -26.32 -8.13
CA GLU A 62 -8.92 -26.78 -8.66
C GLU A 62 -7.94 -27.20 -7.56
N MET A 63 -7.94 -26.50 -6.42
CA MET A 63 -7.10 -26.86 -5.26
C MET A 63 -7.52 -28.16 -4.58
N GLY A 64 -8.76 -28.60 -4.75
CA GLY A 64 -9.29 -29.86 -4.23
C GLY A 64 -8.98 -31.09 -5.08
N VAL A 65 -8.41 -30.93 -6.27
CA VAL A 65 -8.16 -32.01 -7.23
C VAL A 65 -6.67 -32.15 -7.46
N LYS A 66 -6.13 -33.36 -7.33
CA LYS A 66 -4.69 -33.66 -7.41
C LYS A 66 -4.05 -33.18 -8.73
N GLU A 67 -4.77 -33.34 -9.84
CA GLU A 67 -4.30 -33.02 -11.19
C GLU A 67 -4.22 -31.51 -11.47
N THR A 68 -5.00 -30.72 -10.75
CA THR A 68 -5.08 -29.26 -10.92
C THR A 68 -4.57 -28.46 -9.73
N PHE A 69 -4.22 -29.18 -8.65
CA PHE A 69 -3.64 -28.58 -7.45
C PHE A 69 -2.39 -27.77 -7.81
N LYS A 70 -2.34 -26.55 -7.30
CA LYS A 70 -1.19 -25.66 -7.45
C LYS A 70 -0.49 -25.52 -6.10
N GLY A 71 0.69 -26.09 -6.01
CA GLY A 71 1.51 -26.07 -4.80
C GLY A 71 2.41 -24.85 -4.72
N TYR A 72 3.59 -25.05 -4.16
CA TYR A 72 4.62 -24.01 -4.10
C TYR A 72 5.18 -23.74 -5.51
N GLU A 73 5.33 -22.47 -5.87
CA GLU A 73 5.89 -22.08 -7.16
C GLU A 73 7.42 -21.98 -7.05
N ASP A 74 8.16 -22.57 -8.01
CA ASP A 74 9.60 -22.80 -7.90
C ASP A 74 10.45 -21.52 -7.94
N SER A 75 10.00 -20.48 -8.63
CA SER A 75 10.76 -19.22 -8.75
C SER A 75 10.55 -18.25 -7.57
N GLY A 76 9.51 -18.46 -6.77
CA GLY A 76 9.11 -17.55 -5.70
C GLY A 76 8.60 -16.19 -6.19
N THR A 77 8.30 -16.08 -7.49
CA THR A 77 7.88 -14.81 -8.11
C THR A 77 6.43 -14.75 -8.54
N GLY A 78 5.75 -15.89 -8.45
CA GLY A 78 4.37 -16.10 -8.87
C GLY A 78 4.26 -16.96 -10.13
N TYR A 79 3.13 -17.64 -10.28
CA TYR A 79 2.88 -18.52 -11.41
C TYR A 79 2.94 -17.78 -12.75
N ASP A 80 3.55 -18.39 -13.76
CA ASP A 80 3.73 -17.80 -15.09
C ASP A 80 2.41 -17.38 -15.72
N PHE A 81 1.36 -18.22 -15.62
CA PHE A 81 0.05 -17.86 -16.17
C PHE A 81 -0.52 -16.54 -15.58
N LEU A 82 -0.22 -16.24 -14.32
CA LEU A 82 -0.67 -14.99 -13.67
C LEU A 82 0.21 -13.82 -14.10
N LYS A 83 1.53 -14.01 -14.19
CA LYS A 83 2.47 -12.98 -14.68
C LYS A 83 2.17 -12.61 -16.14
N ASP A 84 1.86 -13.59 -16.97
CA ASP A 84 1.45 -13.36 -18.37
C ASP A 84 0.13 -12.59 -18.45
N ALA A 85 -0.84 -12.94 -17.61
CA ALA A 85 -2.11 -12.21 -17.52
C ALA A 85 -1.90 -10.74 -17.07
N ILE A 86 -1.04 -10.50 -16.09
CA ILE A 86 -0.67 -9.16 -15.61
C ILE A 86 0.03 -8.39 -16.73
N SER A 87 1.00 -8.98 -17.42
CA SER A 87 1.68 -8.38 -18.58
C SER A 87 0.67 -7.99 -19.68
N GLY A 88 -0.27 -8.89 -20.00
CA GLY A 88 -1.35 -8.61 -20.94
C GLY A 88 -2.25 -7.47 -20.52
N TYR A 89 -2.55 -7.38 -19.21
CA TYR A 89 -3.33 -6.28 -18.66
C TYR A 89 -2.61 -4.93 -18.85
N TYR A 90 -1.34 -4.82 -18.48
CA TYR A 90 -0.55 -3.60 -18.71
C TYR A 90 -0.46 -3.22 -20.18
N LYS A 91 -0.27 -4.21 -21.06
CA LYS A 91 -0.23 -3.99 -22.52
C LYS A 91 -1.54 -3.40 -23.06
N SER A 92 -2.69 -3.73 -22.47
CA SER A 92 -3.99 -3.16 -22.87
C SER A 92 -4.07 -1.64 -22.66
N PHE A 93 -3.20 -1.08 -21.81
CA PHE A 93 -3.05 0.36 -21.56
C PHE A 93 -1.80 0.95 -22.25
N GLY A 94 -1.16 0.22 -23.13
CA GLY A 94 0.02 0.69 -23.86
C GLY A 94 1.33 0.63 -23.07
N VAL A 95 1.36 -0.09 -21.94
CA VAL A 95 2.55 -0.26 -21.12
C VAL A 95 3.11 -1.67 -21.32
N GLU A 96 4.36 -1.77 -21.71
CA GLU A 96 5.07 -3.05 -21.85
C GLU A 96 5.79 -3.40 -20.55
N VAL A 97 5.32 -4.47 -19.90
CA VAL A 97 5.95 -5.09 -18.73
C VAL A 97 6.16 -6.57 -19.04
N LYS A 98 7.38 -7.05 -18.89
CA LYS A 98 7.70 -8.46 -19.12
C LYS A 98 7.37 -9.30 -17.91
N ALA A 99 7.08 -10.59 -18.11
CA ALA A 99 6.75 -11.51 -17.03
C ALA A 99 7.89 -11.65 -15.99
N ASP A 100 9.15 -11.52 -16.41
CA ASP A 100 10.32 -11.58 -15.52
C ASP A 100 10.51 -10.30 -14.67
N GLU A 101 9.85 -9.21 -15.03
CA GLU A 101 9.79 -7.95 -14.26
C GLU A 101 8.67 -7.95 -13.20
N ILE A 102 7.82 -8.99 -13.19
CA ILE A 102 6.66 -9.09 -12.31
C ILE A 102 6.97 -9.97 -11.10
N ARG A 103 6.61 -9.49 -9.93
CA ARG A 103 6.62 -10.24 -8.66
C ARG A 103 5.22 -10.17 -8.07
N VAL A 104 4.63 -11.35 -7.79
CA VAL A 104 3.30 -11.47 -7.18
C VAL A 104 3.45 -11.62 -5.68
N ASN A 105 2.67 -10.84 -4.94
CA ASN A 105 2.66 -10.86 -3.47
C ASN A 105 1.23 -10.72 -2.95
N ASP A 106 1.08 -10.64 -1.63
CA ASP A 106 -0.21 -10.56 -0.94
C ASP A 106 -0.74 -9.12 -0.79
N GLY A 107 -0.15 -8.16 -1.47
CA GLY A 107 -0.63 -6.78 -1.56
C GLY A 107 0.45 -5.71 -1.38
N ALA A 108 0.17 -4.53 -1.91
CA ALA A 108 1.09 -3.39 -1.92
C ALA A 108 1.63 -2.99 -0.53
N LYS A 109 0.87 -3.22 0.54
CA LYS A 109 1.32 -2.92 1.90
C LYS A 109 2.47 -3.81 2.32
N SER A 110 2.43 -5.09 1.99
CA SER A 110 3.53 -6.03 2.23
C SER A 110 4.77 -5.62 1.42
N ASP A 111 4.61 -5.21 0.16
CA ASP A 111 5.71 -4.68 -0.63
C ASP A 111 6.34 -3.44 0.00
N CYS A 112 5.53 -2.48 0.44
CA CYS A 112 6.02 -1.28 1.12
C CYS A 112 6.78 -1.62 2.41
N GLY A 113 6.42 -2.71 3.08
CA GLY A 113 7.10 -3.21 4.28
C GLY A 113 8.41 -3.93 3.97
N ASN A 114 8.45 -4.71 2.89
CA ASN A 114 9.59 -5.56 2.55
C ASN A 114 10.66 -4.83 1.72
N ILE A 115 10.26 -3.91 0.85
CA ILE A 115 11.20 -3.21 -0.03
C ILE A 115 12.23 -2.37 0.74
N VAL A 116 11.88 -1.94 1.94
CA VAL A 116 12.79 -1.16 2.78
C VAL A 116 14.04 -1.94 3.18
N ASP A 117 13.98 -3.27 3.21
CA ASP A 117 15.10 -4.12 3.63
C ASP A 117 16.23 -4.22 2.59
N ILE A 118 15.95 -3.85 1.33
CA ILE A 118 16.98 -3.86 0.27
C ILE A 118 17.82 -2.58 0.20
N PHE A 119 17.46 -1.55 0.98
CA PHE A 119 18.16 -0.27 1.02
C PHE A 119 18.78 -0.02 2.39
N GLY A 120 19.94 0.63 2.43
CA GLY A 120 20.61 1.04 3.67
C GLY A 120 19.75 1.98 4.52
N ASP A 121 19.99 1.99 5.82
CA ASP A 121 19.26 2.82 6.80
C ASP A 121 19.72 4.30 6.80
N ASP A 122 20.83 4.61 6.16
CA ASP A 122 21.35 5.95 5.95
C ASP A 122 20.72 6.71 4.77
N ASN A 123 19.90 6.03 3.95
CA ASN A 123 19.20 6.66 2.83
C ASN A 123 18.19 7.72 3.28
N VAL A 124 18.13 8.82 2.54
CA VAL A 124 17.15 9.87 2.71
C VAL A 124 15.92 9.59 1.84
N VAL A 125 14.75 9.59 2.45
CA VAL A 125 13.49 9.24 1.78
C VAL A 125 12.61 10.47 1.65
N LEU A 126 12.18 10.78 0.42
CA LEU A 126 11.22 11.84 0.14
C LEU A 126 9.83 11.24 -0.07
N ILE A 127 8.85 11.80 0.61
CA ILE A 127 7.44 11.39 0.55
C ILE A 127 6.58 12.64 0.39
N THR A 128 5.53 12.57 -0.41
CA THR A 128 4.55 13.67 -0.48
C THR A 128 3.77 13.79 0.83
N ASP A 129 3.34 14.99 1.19
CA ASP A 129 2.48 15.21 2.36
C ASP A 129 1.21 15.96 1.93
N PRO A 130 0.01 15.38 2.09
CA PRO A 130 -0.29 14.13 2.78
C PRO A 130 0.03 12.87 1.93
N ALA A 131 0.32 11.77 2.62
CA ALA A 131 0.56 10.47 2.01
C ALA A 131 -0.02 9.31 2.86
N TYR A 132 -0.03 8.13 2.29
CA TYR A 132 -0.39 6.92 3.02
C TYR A 132 0.65 6.66 4.14
N PRO A 133 0.21 6.58 5.41
CA PRO A 133 1.13 6.56 6.56
C PRO A 133 2.19 5.45 6.52
N VAL A 134 1.88 4.33 5.87
CA VAL A 134 2.80 3.18 5.78
C VAL A 134 4.13 3.56 5.14
N TYR A 135 4.16 4.46 4.15
CA TYR A 135 5.42 4.89 3.53
C TYR A 135 6.35 5.58 4.54
N VAL A 136 5.76 6.39 5.42
CA VAL A 136 6.50 7.10 6.48
C VAL A 136 6.92 6.12 7.58
N ASP A 137 5.98 5.32 8.07
CA ASP A 137 6.19 4.46 9.22
C ASP A 137 7.24 3.38 8.95
N THR A 138 7.18 2.70 7.79
CA THR A 138 8.14 1.65 7.45
C THR A 138 9.57 2.20 7.36
N ASN A 139 9.76 3.38 6.79
CA ASN A 139 11.07 4.01 6.71
C ASN A 139 11.57 4.50 8.09
N ARG A 140 10.70 5.07 8.91
CA ARG A 140 11.04 5.47 10.30
C ARG A 140 11.40 4.28 11.19
N MET A 141 10.69 3.14 11.05
CA MET A 141 11.03 1.90 11.76
C MET A 141 12.43 1.39 11.43
N ASN A 142 12.88 1.61 10.20
CA ASN A 142 14.23 1.28 9.74
C ASN A 142 15.28 2.36 10.04
N GLY A 143 14.91 3.45 10.71
CA GLY A 143 15.83 4.51 11.13
C GLY A 143 16.11 5.58 10.09
N ARG A 144 15.53 5.49 8.89
CA ARG A 144 15.79 6.43 7.79
C ARG A 144 15.26 7.83 8.08
N LYS A 145 15.96 8.81 7.52
CA LYS A 145 15.50 10.19 7.48
C LYS A 145 14.40 10.32 6.45
N VAL A 146 13.21 10.76 6.89
CA VAL A 146 12.09 11.08 6.00
C VAL A 146 11.99 12.59 5.88
N ILE A 147 11.93 13.09 4.64
CA ILE A 147 11.64 14.47 4.28
C ILE A 147 10.34 14.51 3.48
N PHE A 148 9.66 15.65 3.52
CA PHE A 148 8.34 15.80 2.93
C PHE A 148 8.35 16.83 1.81
N ALA A 149 7.54 16.57 0.78
CA ALA A 149 7.20 17.53 -0.25
C ALA A 149 5.71 17.86 -0.10
N ASP A 150 5.39 19.10 0.26
CA ASP A 150 4.02 19.54 0.50
C ASP A 150 3.17 19.43 -0.75
N SER A 151 2.01 18.79 -0.62
CA SER A 151 1.03 18.59 -1.67
C SER A 151 -0.28 19.24 -1.21
N ASN A 152 -0.65 20.35 -1.82
CA ASN A 152 -1.75 21.19 -1.38
C ASN A 152 -2.51 21.80 -2.56
N GLU A 153 -3.53 22.61 -2.28
CA GLU A 153 -4.37 23.24 -3.29
C GLU A 153 -3.57 24.19 -4.21
N GLU A 154 -2.56 24.89 -3.68
CA GLU A 154 -1.76 25.86 -4.44
C GLU A 154 -0.93 25.21 -5.55
N ASN A 155 -0.47 23.97 -5.31
CA ASN A 155 0.28 23.19 -6.31
C ASN A 155 -0.56 22.10 -7.00
N GLY A 156 -1.90 22.18 -6.85
CA GLY A 156 -2.84 21.22 -7.45
C GLY A 156 -2.66 19.79 -6.95
N PHE A 157 -2.19 19.62 -5.73
CA PHE A 157 -1.83 18.34 -5.12
C PHE A 157 -0.78 17.54 -5.91
N ALA A 158 0.04 18.24 -6.68
CA ALA A 158 1.14 17.67 -7.45
C ALA A 158 2.48 18.18 -6.88
N ALA A 159 2.87 17.65 -5.73
CA ALA A 159 4.12 18.01 -5.09
C ALA A 159 5.32 17.68 -5.97
N MET A 160 6.15 18.66 -6.22
CA MET A 160 7.44 18.48 -6.88
C MET A 160 8.57 18.58 -5.86
N PRO A 161 9.55 17.68 -5.90
CA PRO A 161 10.73 17.81 -5.06
C PRO A 161 11.46 19.13 -5.34
N ASP A 162 11.98 19.78 -4.29
CA ASP A 162 12.89 20.89 -4.45
C ASP A 162 14.22 20.36 -5.04
N GLU A 163 14.68 20.94 -6.12
CA GLU A 163 15.93 20.56 -6.83
C GLU A 163 17.18 20.61 -5.94
N ASN A 164 17.12 21.38 -4.85
CA ASN A 164 18.21 21.50 -3.89
C ASN A 164 18.16 20.45 -2.77
N VAL A 165 17.13 19.62 -2.73
CA VAL A 165 16.93 18.60 -1.70
C VAL A 165 17.37 17.25 -2.24
N HIS A 166 18.40 16.68 -1.63
CA HIS A 166 18.84 15.32 -1.95
C HIS A 166 17.91 14.30 -1.32
N ALA A 167 17.46 13.34 -2.14
CA ALA A 167 16.74 12.15 -1.70
C ALA A 167 17.27 10.94 -2.48
N ASP A 168 17.53 9.85 -1.76
CA ASP A 168 17.96 8.57 -2.35
C ASP A 168 16.75 7.76 -2.85
N LEU A 169 15.63 7.88 -2.14
CA LEU A 169 14.37 7.18 -2.44
C LEU A 169 13.22 8.18 -2.49
N ILE A 170 12.35 8.04 -3.49
CA ILE A 170 11.14 8.85 -3.65
C ILE A 170 9.94 7.93 -3.72
N TYR A 171 8.96 8.15 -2.82
CA TYR A 171 7.67 7.47 -2.87
C TYR A 171 6.66 8.32 -3.64
N LEU A 172 6.15 7.75 -4.73
CA LEU A 172 5.10 8.35 -5.53
C LEU A 172 3.86 7.46 -5.52
N CYS A 173 2.70 8.06 -5.27
CA CYS A 173 1.41 7.39 -5.31
C CYS A 173 0.50 8.14 -6.28
N SER A 174 0.03 7.48 -7.34
CA SER A 174 -0.85 8.10 -8.33
C SER A 174 -1.90 7.08 -8.81
N PRO A 175 -3.19 7.35 -8.63
CA PRO A 175 -3.78 8.43 -7.81
C PRO A 175 -3.28 8.39 -6.36
N ASN A 176 -3.07 9.57 -5.74
CA ASN A 176 -2.54 9.62 -4.38
C ASN A 176 -3.57 9.16 -3.33
N ASN A 177 -3.08 8.62 -2.25
CA ASN A 177 -3.83 8.36 -1.02
C ASN A 177 -3.26 9.29 0.07
N PRO A 178 -4.06 10.29 0.56
CA PRO A 178 -5.53 10.43 0.45
C PRO A 178 -6.03 11.49 -0.55
N THR A 179 -5.19 12.16 -1.32
CA THR A 179 -5.59 13.32 -2.17
C THR A 179 -5.65 12.99 -3.66
#